data_58951f2dd2151767a1eb6e537ddcadae
#
_entry.id   58951f2dd2151767a1eb6e537ddcadae
#
_cell.length_a   1.000
_cell.length_b   1.000
_cell.length_c   1.000
_cell.angle_alpha   90.00
_cell.angle_beta   90.00
_cell.angle_gamma   90.00
#
_symmetry.space_group_name_H-M   'P 1'
#
loop_
_entity.id
_entity.type
_entity.pdbx_description
1 polymer ?
#
loop_
_entity_poly.entity_id
_entity_poly.type
_entity_poly.pdbx_seq_one_letter_code
_entity_poly.pdbx_strand_id
1 'polypeptide(L)'
;MIDINLLRKQPEKFRKGLELKISDSKLVDKFLGVDKSWREKVTEFDALRKEKNKLGEGDRGKGRELKAKEKALTAEIDILAKERNVIVEQIPNPPAADVPIGKDETENIVLKEVGEKPKFSFAPKDYVTLAKGLINTEKASAVAGSRFGYIL
;
A
#
# COMPACT_ATOMS: atom_id res chain seq x y z
N MET A 1 -2.14 1.58 4.33
CA MET A 1 -2.60 2.25 3.08
C MET A 1 -2.09 3.68 3.08
N ILE A 2 -1.53 4.16 1.97
CA ILE A 2 -0.99 5.52 1.86
C ILE A 2 -2.12 6.53 1.70
N ASP A 3 -1.99 7.69 2.37
CA ASP A 3 -2.84 8.84 2.09
C ASP A 3 -2.39 9.53 0.78
N ILE A 4 -3.18 9.33 -0.27
CA ILE A 4 -2.93 9.90 -1.61
C ILE A 4 -2.94 11.43 -1.58
N ASN A 5 -3.75 12.06 -0.73
CA ASN A 5 -3.79 13.52 -0.62
C ASN A 5 -2.51 14.05 0.02
N LEU A 6 -1.98 13.33 1.01
CA LEU A 6 -0.70 13.67 1.62
C LEU A 6 0.45 13.45 0.62
N LEU A 7 0.42 12.37 -0.17
CA LEU A 7 1.41 12.11 -1.22
C LEU A 7 1.44 13.22 -2.28
N ARG A 8 0.27 13.73 -2.68
CA ARG A 8 0.17 14.89 -3.59
C ARG A 8 0.71 16.18 -3.00
N LYS A 9 0.41 16.44 -1.72
CA LYS A 9 0.79 17.70 -1.05
C LYS A 9 2.24 17.74 -0.62
N GLN A 10 2.81 16.59 -0.26
CA GLN A 10 4.15 16.46 0.31
C GLN A 10 4.97 15.34 -0.36
N PRO A 11 5.17 15.37 -1.69
CA PRO A 11 5.87 14.30 -2.41
C PRO A 11 7.30 14.08 -1.90
N GLU A 12 7.99 15.15 -1.49
CA GLU A 12 9.36 15.08 -0.97
C GLU A 12 9.47 14.22 0.30
N LYS A 13 8.46 14.26 1.17
CA LYS A 13 8.42 13.40 2.35
C LYS A 13 8.42 11.92 1.97
N PHE A 14 7.70 11.57 0.92
CA PHE A 14 7.63 10.19 0.42
C PHE A 14 8.88 9.78 -0.33
N ARG A 15 9.49 10.69 -1.15
CA ARG A 15 10.78 10.42 -1.81
C ARG A 15 11.86 10.10 -0.78
N LYS A 16 12.04 10.97 0.22
CA LYS A 16 12.97 10.73 1.33
C LYS A 16 12.66 9.43 2.08
N GLY A 17 11.38 9.14 2.34
CA GLY A 17 10.97 7.92 2.99
C GLY A 17 11.29 6.66 2.18
N LEU A 18 11.21 6.71 0.85
CA LEU A 18 11.62 5.63 -0.05
C LEU A 18 13.14 5.43 -0.05
N GLU A 19 13.91 6.52 -0.12
CA GLU A 19 15.37 6.48 -0.04
C GLU A 19 15.85 5.83 1.27
N LEU A 20 15.23 6.20 2.40
CA LEU A 20 15.53 5.60 3.71
C LEU A 20 15.20 4.10 3.78
N LYS A 21 14.24 3.63 2.99
CA LYS A 21 13.87 2.21 2.88
C LYS A 21 14.55 1.48 1.73
N ILE A 22 15.57 2.09 1.12
CA ILE A 22 16.31 1.52 -0.03
C ILE A 22 15.35 1.12 -1.16
N SER A 23 14.34 1.96 -1.39
CA SER A 23 13.31 1.76 -2.42
C SER A 23 13.44 2.83 -3.51
N ASP A 24 12.89 2.56 -4.69
CA ASP A 24 12.99 3.48 -5.84
C ASP A 24 12.15 4.75 -5.61
N SER A 25 12.82 5.87 -5.34
CA SER A 25 12.16 7.19 -5.15
C SER A 25 11.41 7.69 -6.40
N LYS A 26 11.75 7.17 -7.60
CA LYS A 26 11.06 7.48 -8.86
C LYS A 26 9.61 6.99 -8.88
N LEU A 27 9.23 6.07 -7.99
CA LEU A 27 7.83 5.63 -7.85
C LEU A 27 6.89 6.79 -7.51
N VAL A 28 7.35 7.77 -6.74
CA VAL A 28 6.56 8.97 -6.41
C VAL A 28 6.28 9.79 -7.67
N ASP A 29 7.29 10.02 -8.52
CA ASP A 29 7.12 10.78 -9.75
C ASP A 29 6.22 10.06 -10.74
N LYS A 30 6.39 8.75 -10.85
CA LYS A 30 5.54 7.89 -11.68
C LYS A 30 4.08 7.97 -11.23
N PHE A 31 3.85 7.87 -9.93
CA PHE A 31 2.51 8.04 -9.37
C PHE A 31 1.92 9.41 -9.69
N LEU A 32 2.67 10.49 -9.44
CA LEU A 32 2.19 11.86 -9.66
C LEU A 32 1.84 12.11 -11.14
N GLY A 33 2.60 11.55 -12.07
CA GLY A 33 2.32 11.62 -13.50
C GLY A 33 1.02 10.92 -13.87
N VAL A 34 0.85 9.67 -13.48
CA VAL A 34 -0.37 8.89 -13.74
C VAL A 34 -1.58 9.49 -13.03
N ASP A 35 -1.44 9.94 -11.79
CA ASP A 35 -2.51 10.57 -11.03
C ASP A 35 -2.96 11.90 -11.63
N LYS A 36 -2.04 12.68 -12.20
CA LYS A 36 -2.36 13.91 -12.95
C LYS A 36 -3.19 13.58 -14.18
N SER A 37 -2.74 12.65 -15.00
CA SER A 37 -3.46 12.22 -16.21
C SER A 37 -4.85 11.67 -15.88
N TRP A 38 -4.95 10.86 -14.83
CA TRP A 38 -6.23 10.34 -14.35
C TRP A 38 -7.20 11.47 -13.96
N ARG A 39 -6.76 12.47 -13.20
CA ARG A 39 -7.60 13.61 -12.79
C ARG A 39 -8.03 14.47 -13.98
N GLU A 40 -7.15 14.67 -14.95
CA GLU A 40 -7.47 15.39 -16.19
C GLU A 40 -8.59 14.68 -16.96
N LYS A 41 -8.50 13.34 -17.10
CA LYS A 41 -9.53 12.53 -17.76
C LYS A 41 -10.85 12.51 -16.99
N VAL A 42 -10.82 12.46 -15.67
CA VAL A 42 -12.03 12.57 -14.83
C VAL A 42 -12.70 13.94 -15.03
N THR A 43 -11.91 15.02 -15.07
CA THR A 43 -12.44 16.38 -15.30
C THR A 43 -13.09 16.50 -16.70
N GLU A 44 -12.44 15.92 -17.71
CA GLU A 44 -12.98 15.85 -19.09
C GLU A 44 -14.30 15.07 -19.14
N PHE A 45 -14.35 13.93 -18.45
CA PHE A 45 -15.56 13.11 -18.35
C PHE A 45 -16.71 13.86 -17.66
N ASP A 46 -16.43 14.58 -16.56
CA ASP A 46 -17.45 15.38 -15.86
C ASP A 46 -17.96 16.54 -16.72
N ALA A 47 -17.10 17.18 -17.50
CA ALA A 47 -17.49 18.22 -18.45
C ALA A 47 -18.40 17.65 -19.55
N LEU A 48 -18.03 16.49 -20.10
CA LEU A 48 -18.82 15.79 -21.13
C LEU A 48 -20.19 15.36 -20.59
N ARG A 49 -20.27 14.87 -19.34
CA ARG A 49 -21.55 14.55 -18.69
C ARG A 49 -22.42 15.79 -18.51
N LYS A 50 -21.85 16.92 -18.10
CA LYS A 50 -22.57 18.19 -17.97
C LYS A 50 -23.12 18.66 -19.33
N GLU A 51 -22.35 18.51 -20.44
CA GLU A 51 -22.82 18.83 -21.79
C GLU A 51 -23.97 17.91 -22.20
N LYS A 52 -23.82 16.59 -21.99
CA LYS A 52 -24.85 15.61 -22.30
C LYS A 52 -26.16 15.87 -21.57
N ASN A 53 -26.09 16.27 -20.28
CA ASN A 53 -27.29 16.58 -19.51
C ASN A 53 -28.04 17.86 -19.92
N LYS A 54 -27.42 18.70 -20.77
CA LYS A 54 -28.05 19.89 -21.33
C LYS A 54 -28.77 19.64 -22.67
N LEU A 55 -28.63 18.43 -23.24
CA LEU A 55 -29.26 18.08 -24.52
C LEU A 55 -30.78 17.91 -24.35
N GLY A 56 -31.52 18.42 -25.30
CA GLY A 56 -32.97 18.25 -25.41
C GLY A 56 -33.36 17.04 -26.29
N GLU A 57 -34.66 16.79 -26.39
CA GLU A 57 -35.21 15.65 -27.15
C GLU A 57 -34.85 15.67 -28.64
N GLY A 58 -34.57 16.87 -29.24
CA GLY A 58 -34.16 17.05 -30.63
C GLY A 58 -32.72 16.64 -30.94
N ASP A 59 -31.84 16.47 -29.91
CA ASP A 59 -30.39 16.31 -30.07
C ASP A 59 -29.92 14.85 -30.11
N ARG A 60 -30.76 13.94 -30.59
CA ARG A 60 -30.49 12.48 -30.56
C ARG A 60 -29.16 12.08 -31.22
N GLY A 61 -28.77 12.76 -32.31
CA GLY A 61 -27.48 12.51 -32.98
C GLY A 61 -26.29 12.85 -32.09
N LYS A 62 -26.30 14.06 -31.53
CA LYS A 62 -25.27 14.56 -30.61
C LYS A 62 -25.20 13.71 -29.34
N GLY A 63 -26.35 13.27 -28.85
CA GLY A 63 -26.43 12.37 -27.67
C GLY A 63 -25.73 11.02 -27.90
N ARG A 64 -25.83 10.44 -29.10
CA ARG A 64 -25.11 9.20 -29.46
C ARG A 64 -23.59 9.42 -29.52
N GLU A 65 -23.15 10.53 -30.12
CA GLU A 65 -21.73 10.89 -30.20
C GLU A 65 -21.13 11.08 -28.81
N LEU A 66 -21.79 11.86 -27.93
CA LEU A 66 -21.34 12.08 -26.57
C LEU A 66 -21.31 10.77 -25.74
N LYS A 67 -22.26 9.85 -25.97
CA LYS A 67 -22.26 8.54 -25.35
C LYS A 67 -21.07 7.68 -25.77
N ALA A 68 -20.69 7.75 -27.06
CA ALA A 68 -19.50 7.03 -27.52
C ALA A 68 -18.21 7.58 -26.89
N LYS A 69 -18.09 8.92 -26.83
CA LYS A 69 -16.97 9.59 -26.15
C LYS A 69 -16.92 9.26 -24.64
N GLU A 70 -18.06 9.25 -23.97
CA GLU A 70 -18.19 8.86 -22.55
C GLU A 70 -17.66 7.45 -22.33
N LYS A 71 -18.02 6.49 -23.19
CA LYS A 71 -17.53 5.10 -23.11
C LYS A 71 -16.02 5.00 -23.30
N ALA A 72 -15.46 5.74 -24.26
CA ALA A 72 -14.02 5.77 -24.51
C ALA A 72 -13.26 6.34 -23.30
N LEU A 73 -13.71 7.51 -22.79
CA LEU A 73 -13.11 8.13 -21.59
C LEU A 73 -13.21 7.24 -20.36
N THR A 74 -14.32 6.54 -20.17
CA THR A 74 -14.45 5.58 -19.04
C THR A 74 -13.38 4.51 -19.12
N ALA A 75 -13.14 3.93 -20.30
CA ALA A 75 -12.11 2.91 -20.47
C ALA A 75 -10.69 3.45 -20.17
N GLU A 76 -10.39 4.69 -20.61
CA GLU A 76 -9.11 5.35 -20.31
C GLU A 76 -8.94 5.62 -18.80
N ILE A 77 -9.99 6.11 -18.15
CA ILE A 77 -10.01 6.36 -16.69
C ILE A 77 -9.77 5.06 -15.91
N ASP A 78 -10.41 3.96 -16.32
CA ASP A 78 -10.27 2.66 -15.68
C ASP A 78 -8.84 2.10 -15.81
N ILE A 79 -8.20 2.28 -16.97
CA ILE A 79 -6.81 1.88 -17.19
C ILE A 79 -5.89 2.69 -16.28
N LEU A 80 -6.03 4.03 -16.28
CA LEU A 80 -5.21 4.91 -15.44
C LEU A 80 -5.44 4.66 -13.93
N ALA A 81 -6.68 4.35 -13.54
CA ALA A 81 -6.99 4.02 -12.15
C ALA A 81 -6.30 2.73 -11.70
N LYS A 82 -6.27 1.70 -12.54
CA LYS A 82 -5.56 0.44 -12.26
C LYS A 82 -4.05 0.67 -12.17
N GLU A 83 -3.46 1.37 -13.13
CA GLU A 83 -2.04 1.70 -13.12
C GLU A 83 -1.65 2.50 -11.86
N ARG A 84 -2.44 3.52 -11.52
CA ARG A 84 -2.26 4.31 -10.30
C ARG A 84 -2.27 3.46 -9.03
N ASN A 85 -3.22 2.53 -8.92
CA ASN A 85 -3.34 1.66 -7.75
C ASN A 85 -2.13 0.72 -7.63
N VAL A 86 -1.68 0.11 -8.73
CA VAL A 86 -0.48 -0.74 -8.75
C VAL A 86 0.75 0.03 -8.25
N ILE A 87 0.91 1.29 -8.66
CA ILE A 87 2.04 2.12 -8.20
C ILE A 87 1.91 2.46 -6.72
N VAL A 88 0.72 2.84 -6.25
CA VAL A 88 0.48 3.18 -4.83
C VAL A 88 0.77 2.01 -3.89
N GLU A 89 0.44 0.79 -4.29
CA GLU A 89 0.72 -0.42 -3.51
C GLU A 89 2.22 -0.68 -3.33
N GLN A 90 3.06 -0.21 -4.25
CA GLN A 90 4.51 -0.34 -4.17
C GLN A 90 5.18 0.74 -3.30
N ILE A 91 4.49 1.84 -3.00
CA ILE A 91 5.05 2.93 -2.19
C ILE A 91 4.81 2.62 -0.71
N PRO A 92 5.85 2.36 0.10
CA PRO A 92 5.70 2.17 1.54
C PRO A 92 5.40 3.49 2.25
N ASN A 93 4.78 3.41 3.44
CA ASN A 93 4.64 4.59 4.28
C ASN A 93 6.02 5.13 4.68
N PRO A 94 6.22 6.47 4.68
CA PRO A 94 7.44 7.06 5.21
C PRO A 94 7.64 6.66 6.67
N PRO A 95 8.88 6.39 7.11
CA PRO A 95 9.18 6.18 8.51
C PRO A 95 8.91 7.45 9.33
N ALA A 96 8.76 7.32 10.64
CA ALA A 96 8.72 8.45 11.55
C ALA A 96 10.11 9.12 11.59
N ALA A 97 10.15 10.39 11.99
CA ALA A 97 11.38 11.17 11.92
C ALA A 97 12.48 10.71 12.89
N ASP A 98 12.10 9.98 13.93
CA ASP A 98 12.95 9.44 14.98
C ASP A 98 13.45 8.01 14.71
N VAL A 99 13.02 7.41 13.60
CA VAL A 99 13.47 6.07 13.20
C VAL A 99 14.89 6.15 12.64
N PRO A 100 15.85 5.38 13.19
CA PRO A 100 17.20 5.32 12.66
C PRO A 100 17.22 4.73 11.24
N ILE A 101 18.18 5.15 10.45
CA ILE A 101 18.43 4.59 9.12
C ILE A 101 19.28 3.34 9.32
N GLY A 102 18.80 2.20 8.84
CA GLY A 102 19.50 0.94 8.97
C GLY A 102 19.12 -0.04 7.88
N LYS A 103 20.02 -0.99 7.60
CA LYS A 103 19.80 -2.04 6.60
C LYS A 103 18.97 -3.20 7.16
N ASP A 104 19.15 -3.49 8.43
CA ASP A 104 18.51 -4.60 9.12
C ASP A 104 18.32 -4.32 10.61
N GLU A 105 17.83 -5.30 11.33
CA GLU A 105 17.50 -5.24 12.76
C GLU A 105 18.70 -5.01 13.69
N THR A 106 19.93 -5.26 13.21
CA THR A 106 21.15 -5.09 14.02
C THR A 106 21.48 -3.61 14.25
N GLU A 107 20.96 -2.72 13.41
CA GLU A 107 21.14 -1.27 13.50
C GLU A 107 20.01 -0.59 14.31
N ASN A 108 19.08 -1.38 14.89
CA ASN A 108 18.04 -0.86 15.76
C ASN A 108 18.60 -0.29 17.07
N ILE A 109 18.09 0.88 17.46
CA ILE A 109 18.46 1.55 18.70
C ILE A 109 17.49 1.14 19.80
N VAL A 110 18.02 0.65 20.94
CA VAL A 110 17.23 0.37 22.12
C VAL A 110 16.82 1.70 22.77
N LEU A 111 15.54 2.04 22.71
CA LEU A 111 15.01 3.28 23.27
C LEU A 111 14.84 3.21 24.79
N LYS A 112 14.48 2.05 25.31
CA LYS A 112 14.24 1.83 26.74
C LYS A 112 14.35 0.36 27.09
N GLU A 113 15.05 0.07 28.17
CA GLU A 113 15.03 -1.23 28.83
C GLU A 113 14.17 -1.13 30.09
N VAL A 114 13.30 -2.11 30.33
CA VAL A 114 12.43 -2.16 31.51
C VAL A 114 12.61 -3.51 32.21
N GLY A 115 13.03 -3.45 33.46
CA GLY A 115 13.35 -4.61 34.29
C GLY A 115 14.74 -5.18 34.01
N GLU A 116 15.11 -6.18 34.79
CA GLU A 116 16.38 -6.90 34.65
C GLU A 116 16.16 -8.26 34.00
N LYS A 117 17.07 -8.65 33.11
CA LYS A 117 17.05 -10.00 32.53
C LYS A 117 17.32 -11.04 33.65
N PRO A 118 16.44 -12.00 33.84
CA PRO A 118 16.67 -13.03 34.88
C PRO A 118 17.94 -13.83 34.57
N LYS A 119 18.79 -13.99 35.57
CA LYS A 119 19.98 -14.83 35.48
C LYS A 119 19.64 -16.21 36.01
N PHE A 120 19.60 -17.19 35.14
CA PHE A 120 19.36 -18.59 35.53
C PHE A 120 20.68 -19.27 35.87
N SER A 121 20.66 -20.10 36.93
CA SER A 121 21.77 -20.98 37.29
C SER A 121 21.85 -22.26 36.46
N PHE A 122 20.89 -22.43 35.53
CA PHE A 122 20.76 -23.59 34.64
C PHE A 122 20.56 -23.10 33.20
N ALA A 123 20.81 -23.95 32.21
CA ALA A 123 20.50 -23.64 30.81
C ALA A 123 18.99 -23.67 30.57
N PRO A 124 18.35 -22.51 30.24
CA PRO A 124 16.92 -22.47 30.01
C PRO A 124 16.57 -23.26 28.75
N LYS A 125 15.47 -24.00 28.80
CA LYS A 125 14.93 -24.72 27.66
C LYS A 125 14.05 -23.74 26.82
N ASP A 126 14.02 -23.95 25.51
CA ASP A 126 13.11 -23.23 24.64
C ASP A 126 11.64 -23.63 24.91
N TYR A 127 10.73 -22.81 24.45
CA TYR A 127 9.29 -22.99 24.69
C TYR A 127 8.72 -24.26 24.06
N VAL A 128 9.26 -24.72 22.93
CA VAL A 128 8.81 -25.94 22.25
C VAL A 128 9.19 -27.18 23.12
N THR A 129 10.40 -27.17 23.64
CA THR A 129 10.87 -28.21 24.55
C THR A 129 10.08 -28.23 25.86
N LEU A 130 9.73 -27.06 26.42
CA LEU A 130 8.89 -26.96 27.63
C LEU A 130 7.44 -27.39 27.36
N ALA A 131 6.90 -27.12 26.20
CA ALA A 131 5.54 -27.47 25.79
C ALA A 131 5.42 -28.92 25.25
N LYS A 132 6.49 -29.70 25.29
CA LYS A 132 6.47 -31.11 24.84
C LYS A 132 5.37 -31.89 25.55
N GLY A 133 4.45 -32.45 24.75
CA GLY A 133 3.27 -33.17 25.27
C GLY A 133 2.04 -32.31 25.46
N LEU A 134 2.15 -30.96 25.34
CA LEU A 134 1.01 -30.02 25.34
C LEU A 134 0.71 -29.47 23.94
N ILE A 135 1.71 -29.44 23.08
CA ILE A 135 1.59 -28.89 21.73
C ILE A 135 2.11 -29.90 20.71
N ASN A 136 1.40 -30.07 19.63
CA ASN A 136 1.86 -30.84 18.46
C ASN A 136 2.04 -29.89 17.26
N THR A 137 3.28 -29.56 16.95
CA THR A 137 3.65 -28.69 15.84
C THR A 137 3.71 -29.44 14.51
N GLU A 138 4.07 -30.73 14.52
CA GLU A 138 4.21 -31.53 13.28
C GLU A 138 2.86 -31.73 12.60
N LYS A 139 1.84 -32.17 13.36
CA LYS A 139 0.48 -32.36 12.83
C LYS A 139 -0.13 -31.02 12.40
N ALA A 140 0.10 -29.97 13.16
CA ALA A 140 -0.42 -28.64 12.81
C ALA A 140 0.24 -28.09 11.55
N SER A 141 1.56 -28.27 11.40
CA SER A 141 2.29 -27.82 10.21
C SER A 141 1.86 -28.52 8.94
N ALA A 142 1.49 -29.81 9.04
CA ALA A 142 0.99 -30.57 7.88
C ALA A 142 -0.37 -30.06 7.35
N VAL A 143 -1.19 -29.43 8.22
CA VAL A 143 -2.53 -28.97 7.86
C VAL A 143 -2.58 -27.47 7.59
N ALA A 144 -1.89 -26.65 8.39
CA ALA A 144 -2.05 -25.21 8.41
C ALA A 144 -0.75 -24.41 8.15
N GLY A 145 0.38 -25.08 7.93
CA GLY A 145 1.67 -24.46 7.64
C GLY A 145 2.62 -24.40 8.86
N SER A 146 3.88 -24.07 8.61
CA SER A 146 5.01 -24.24 9.55
C SER A 146 4.98 -23.44 10.85
N ARG A 147 4.02 -22.54 11.00
CA ARG A 147 3.91 -21.67 12.20
C ARG A 147 2.73 -22.04 13.12
N PHE A 148 2.06 -23.16 12.85
CA PHE A 148 0.91 -23.58 13.63
C PHE A 148 1.26 -24.71 14.60
N GLY A 149 0.57 -24.74 15.75
CA GLY A 149 0.61 -25.80 16.73
C GLY A 149 -0.80 -26.13 17.21
N TYR A 150 -1.09 -27.44 17.40
CA TYR A 150 -2.29 -27.87 18.09
C TYR A 150 -1.99 -28.01 19.58
N ILE A 151 -2.92 -27.54 20.42
CA ILE A 151 -2.95 -27.85 21.83
C ILE A 151 -3.56 -29.25 21.97
N LEU A 152 -2.92 -30.15 22.74
CA LEU A 152 -3.33 -31.53 22.93
C LEU A 152 -4.28 -31.65 24.12
#